data_b985cc7c1a4d4fd60e2c858aa4601bf4
#
_entry.id   b985cc7c1a4d4fd60e2c858aa4601bf4
#
_cell.length_a   1.000
_cell.length_b   1.000
_cell.length_c   1.000
_cell.angle_alpha   90.00
_cell.angle_beta   90.00
_cell.angle_gamma   90.00
#
_symmetry.space_group_name_H-M   'P 1'
#
loop_
_entity.id
_entity.type
_entity.pdbx_description
1 polymer ?
#
loop_
_entity_poly.entity_id
_entity_poly.type
_entity_poly.pdbx_seq_one_letter_code
_entity_poly.pdbx_strand_id
1 'polypeptide(L)' 'MAVDRTIELGFITNLNKTHTIRIAGAKENVTEQDVAAVMDTLVAKDVFVGTNGTLSSKKSARLVTRQIDEFNIA' A
#
# COMPACT_ATOMS: atom_id res chain seq x y z
N MET A 1 23.24 3.45 7.68
CA MET A 1 22.10 2.53 7.81
C MET A 1 20.81 3.28 7.52
N ALA A 2 20.02 2.80 6.59
CA ALA A 2 18.73 3.38 6.25
C ALA A 2 17.65 2.31 6.35
N VAL A 3 16.44 2.73 6.77
CA VAL A 3 15.30 1.82 6.86
C VAL A 3 14.18 2.38 6.01
N ASP A 4 13.76 1.61 5.01
CA ASP A 4 12.62 1.94 4.17
C ASP A 4 11.39 1.15 4.64
N ARG A 5 10.28 1.87 4.77
CA ARG A 5 9.00 1.24 5.06
C ARG A 5 8.04 1.56 3.94
N THR A 6 7.47 0.52 3.37
CA THR A 6 6.51 0.64 2.29
C THR A 6 5.26 -0.12 2.65
N ILE A 7 4.10 0.52 2.53
CA ILE A 7 2.83 -0.15 2.72
C ILE A 7 2.29 -0.55 1.35
N GLU A 8 1.97 -1.83 1.19
CA GLU A 8 1.36 -2.35 -0.03
C GLU A 8 -0.10 -2.65 0.25
N LEU A 9 -0.99 -1.96 -0.47
CA LEU A 9 -2.44 -2.11 -0.34
C LEU A 9 -2.98 -2.84 -1.56
N GLY A 10 -3.54 -4.03 -1.37
CA GLY A 10 -4.11 -4.81 -2.44
C GLY A 10 -5.63 -4.67 -2.49
N PHE A 11 -6.16 -4.43 -3.66
CA PHE A 11 -7.59 -4.24 -3.88
C PHE A 11 -8.08 -5.13 -5.02
N ILE A 12 -9.37 -5.45 -4.99
CA ILE A 12 -10.06 -6.06 -6.12
C ILE A 12 -10.88 -4.97 -6.78
N THR A 13 -10.79 -4.85 -8.11
CA THR A 13 -11.52 -3.84 -8.86
C THR A 13 -12.88 -4.37 -9.32
N ASN A 14 -13.72 -3.46 -9.83
CA ASN A 14 -15.02 -3.83 -10.39
C ASN A 14 -14.89 -4.69 -11.66
N LEU A 15 -13.71 -4.74 -12.26
CA LEU A 15 -13.42 -5.61 -13.39
C LEU A 15 -12.80 -6.94 -12.95
N ASN A 16 -12.87 -7.25 -11.67
CA ASN A 16 -12.33 -8.47 -11.04
C ASN A 16 -10.82 -8.61 -11.23
N LYS A 17 -10.12 -7.49 -11.22
CA LYS A 17 -8.65 -7.46 -11.31
C LYS A 17 -8.06 -7.03 -10.00
N THR A 18 -6.84 -7.47 -9.72
CA THR A 18 -6.09 -7.06 -8.53
C THR A 18 -5.28 -5.82 -8.85
N HIS A 19 -5.39 -4.83 -7.99
CA HIS A 19 -4.60 -3.61 -8.10
C HIS A 19 -3.87 -3.37 -6.78
N THR A 20 -2.57 -3.10 -6.85
CA THR A 20 -1.74 -2.85 -5.67
C THR A 20 -1.28 -1.41 -5.66
N ILE A 21 -1.50 -0.72 -4.55
CA ILE A 21 -1.01 0.63 -4.32
C ILE A 21 0.11 0.56 -3.30
N ARG A 22 1.25 1.17 -3.61
CA ARG A 22 2.41 1.22 -2.71
C ARG A 22 2.59 2.63 -2.18
N ILE A 23 2.77 2.72 -0.88
CA ILE A 23 3.01 3.99 -0.19
C ILE A 23 4.38 3.91 0.47
N ALA A 24 5.35 4.64 -0.07
CA ALA A 24 6.70 4.69 0.48
C ALA A 24 6.77 5.67 1.65
N GLY A 25 7.77 5.49 2.52
CA GLY A 25 8.00 6.40 3.64
C GLY A 25 6.98 6.26 4.76
N ALA A 26 6.44 5.06 4.97
CA ALA A 26 5.46 4.83 6.03
C ALA A 26 6.05 5.09 7.41
N LYS A 27 5.22 5.57 8.32
CA LYS A 27 5.62 5.84 9.71
C LYS A 27 5.81 4.54 10.48
N GLU A 28 6.64 4.59 11.53
CA GLU A 28 6.94 3.41 12.33
C GLU A 28 5.73 2.84 13.07
N ASN A 29 4.81 3.70 13.46
CA ASN A 29 3.70 3.32 14.32
C ASN A 29 2.39 3.13 13.56
N VAL A 30 2.46 2.82 12.27
CA VAL A 30 1.25 2.51 11.48
C VAL A 30 0.69 1.18 11.95
N THR A 31 -0.60 1.17 12.26
CA THR A 31 -1.31 -0.03 12.72
C THR A 31 -2.19 -0.62 11.62
N GLU A 32 -2.62 -1.87 11.81
CA GLU A 32 -3.56 -2.50 10.90
C GLU A 32 -4.86 -1.70 10.77
N GLN A 33 -5.31 -1.11 11.87
CA GLN A 33 -6.52 -0.30 11.88
C GLN A 33 -6.36 0.97 11.03
N ASP A 34 -5.21 1.61 11.10
CA ASP A 34 -4.93 2.79 10.28
C ASP A 34 -4.97 2.43 8.80
N VAL A 35 -4.34 1.32 8.44
CA VAL A 35 -4.30 0.85 7.05
C VAL A 35 -5.71 0.49 6.58
N ALA A 36 -6.46 -0.23 7.38
CA ALA A 36 -7.83 -0.62 7.03
C ALA A 36 -8.72 0.59 6.81
N ALA A 37 -8.58 1.62 7.65
CA ALA A 37 -9.36 2.85 7.50
C ALA A 37 -9.06 3.56 6.18
N VAL A 38 -7.79 3.62 5.79
CA VAL A 38 -7.38 4.21 4.50
C VAL A 38 -7.96 3.41 3.35
N MET A 39 -7.88 2.08 3.40
CA MET A 39 -8.42 1.21 2.36
C MET A 39 -9.93 1.37 2.23
N ASP A 40 -10.65 1.42 3.34
CA ASP A 40 -12.10 1.62 3.34
C ASP A 40 -12.46 2.97 2.70
N THR A 41 -11.69 4.00 2.99
CA THR A 41 -11.91 5.33 2.41
C THR A 41 -11.72 5.30 0.89
N LEU A 42 -10.67 4.64 0.42
CA LEU A 42 -10.40 4.53 -1.02
C LEU A 42 -11.50 3.75 -1.74
N VAL A 43 -11.98 2.68 -1.14
CA VAL A 43 -13.08 1.90 -1.72
C VAL A 43 -14.37 2.71 -1.73
N ALA A 44 -14.68 3.42 -0.65
CA ALA A 44 -15.90 4.23 -0.54
C ALA A 44 -15.92 5.37 -1.55
N LYS A 45 -14.77 5.87 -1.96
CA LYS A 45 -14.66 6.95 -2.96
C LYS A 45 -14.66 6.46 -4.39
N ASP A 46 -14.79 5.17 -4.63
CA ASP A 46 -14.78 4.57 -5.96
C ASP A 46 -13.56 5.03 -6.77
N VAL A 47 -12.38 4.93 -6.17
CA VAL A 47 -11.16 5.42 -6.82
C VAL A 47 -10.91 4.69 -8.12
N PHE A 48 -10.76 5.46 -9.19
CA PHE A 48 -10.47 4.93 -10.52
C PHE A 48 -8.98 4.67 -10.68
N VAL A 49 -8.63 3.46 -11.14
CA VAL A 49 -7.23 3.04 -11.25
C VAL A 49 -6.89 2.63 -12.69
N GLY A 50 -7.24 3.47 -13.63
CA GLY A 50 -6.90 3.29 -15.04
C GLY A 50 -7.62 2.12 -15.68
N THR A 51 -6.88 1.31 -16.46
CA THR A 51 -7.45 0.18 -17.20
C THR A 51 -7.94 -0.94 -16.26
N ASN A 52 -7.55 -0.94 -15.00
CA ASN A 52 -8.02 -1.94 -14.04
C ASN A 52 -9.45 -1.66 -13.55
N GLY A 53 -9.94 -0.44 -13.75
CA GLY A 53 -11.29 -0.07 -13.35
C GLY A 53 -11.31 0.73 -12.05
N THR A 54 -12.31 0.46 -11.21
CA THR A 54 -12.53 1.17 -9.95
C THR A 54 -12.32 0.22 -8.78
N LEU A 55 -11.71 0.71 -7.69
CA LEU A 55 -11.50 -0.10 -6.49
C LEU A 55 -12.87 -0.50 -5.91
N SER A 56 -13.08 -1.80 -5.77
CA SER A 56 -14.37 -2.37 -5.36
C SER A 56 -14.32 -2.96 -3.95
N SER A 57 -13.25 -3.67 -3.63
CA SER A 57 -13.12 -4.27 -2.30
C SER A 57 -11.65 -4.39 -1.88
N LYS A 58 -11.44 -4.52 -0.59
CA LYS A 58 -10.12 -4.74 -0.02
C LYS A 58 -9.73 -6.20 -0.23
N LYS A 59 -8.47 -6.45 -0.56
CA LYS A 59 -7.93 -7.79 -0.68
C LYS A 59 -6.93 -8.09 0.42
N SER A 60 -5.89 -7.27 0.53
CA SER A 60 -4.82 -7.47 1.49
C SER A 60 -4.05 -6.18 1.71
N ALA A 61 -3.27 -6.17 2.78
CA ALA A 61 -2.34 -5.08 3.07
C ALA A 61 -1.15 -5.65 3.81
N ARG A 62 0.02 -5.08 3.57
CA ARG A 62 1.21 -5.47 4.32
C ARG A 62 2.17 -4.31 4.44
N LEU A 63 2.93 -4.32 5.52
CA LEU A 63 4.02 -3.39 5.72
C LEU A 63 5.32 -4.11 5.39
N VAL A 64 6.04 -3.59 4.42
CA VAL A 64 7.35 -4.12 4.05
C VAL A 64 8.40 -3.20 4.63
N THR A 65 9.25 -3.74 5.50
CA THR A 65 10.36 -3.00 6.08
C THR A 65 11.65 -3.52 5.49
N ARG A 66 12.43 -2.63 4.89
CA ARG A 66 13.72 -2.98 4.32
C ARG A 66 14.79 -2.15 4.99
N GLN A 67 15.83 -2.82 5.47
CA GLN A 67 16.99 -2.16 6.02
C GLN A 67 18.09 -2.13 4.96
N ILE A 68 18.66 -0.96 4.76
CA ILE A 68 19.72 -0.74 3.77
C ILE A 68 20.98 -0.31 4.52
N ASP A 69 22.04 -1.08 4.37
CA ASP A 69 23.35 -0.73 4.92
C ASP A 69 24.26 -0.29 3.77
N GLU A 70 24.68 0.94 3.81
CA GLU A 70 25.56 1.49 2.80
C GLU A 70 27.00 1.45 3.30
N PHE A 71 27.89 1.00 2.42
CA PHE A 71 29.32 0.99 2.70
C PHE A 71 29.99 2.15 1.98
N ASN A 72 30.78 2.91 2.71
CA ASN A 72 31.54 3.99 2.12
C ASN A 72 32.86 3.41 1.55
N ILE A 73 32.85 3.20 0.24
CA ILE A 73 33.96 2.57 -0.46
C ILE A 73 34.76 3.61 -1.29
N ALA A 74 34.94 4.77 -0.76
CA ALA A 74 35.63 5.84 -1.49
C ALA A 74 37.10 5.54 -1.74
#